data_29731edf0c28fc6bcb8b4a0c74e237fb
#
_entry.id   29731edf0c28fc6bcb8b4a0c74e237fb
#
_cell.length_a   1.000
_cell.length_b   1.000
_cell.length_c   1.000
_cell.angle_alpha   90.00
_cell.angle_beta   90.00
_cell.angle_gamma   90.00
#
_symmetry.space_group_name_H-M   'P 1'
#
loop_
_entity.id
_entity.type
_entity.pdbx_description
1 polymer ?
#
loop_
_entity_poly.entity_id
_entity_poly.type
_entity_poly.pdbx_seq_one_letter_code
_entity_poly.pdbx_strand_id
1 'polypeptide(L)'
;MPQTIEAINHSKAAGVPIIVAINKIDKPGANPERVIGELAEHGVMSTAWGGDSEFVEISAKFNQNIDELLETVLLVAEIQELKADPTVRAIGTVIEARLDKGKGAVATLLVQQGTLHVQDPIVVGNTFGRVRAMTNDLGRRIKTAAPSTPVSITGLNEAPMAGDHFAVYEDEKAARAAGEERAKRALMKQRQQTHRVSLDNLFDTCLLYTSPSPRDMRRS
;
A
#
# COMPACT_ATOMS: atom_id res chain seq x y z
N MET A 1 -20.51 6.28 -0.54
CA MET A 1 -19.31 7.15 -0.37
C MET A 1 -18.23 6.69 -1.32
N PRO A 2 -17.61 7.54 -2.17
CA PRO A 2 -16.68 7.08 -3.21
C PRO A 2 -15.44 6.37 -2.65
N GLN A 3 -14.86 6.86 -1.56
CA GLN A 3 -13.69 6.25 -0.93
C GLN A 3 -13.97 4.83 -0.38
N THR A 4 -15.16 4.60 0.17
CA THR A 4 -15.55 3.28 0.67
C THR A 4 -15.69 2.27 -0.48
N ILE A 5 -16.30 2.71 -1.60
CA ILE A 5 -16.47 1.87 -2.79
C ILE A 5 -15.11 1.50 -3.38
N GLU A 6 -14.19 2.47 -3.45
CA GLU A 6 -12.82 2.25 -3.92
C GLU A 6 -12.09 1.24 -3.03
N ALA A 7 -12.17 1.38 -1.69
CA ALA A 7 -11.57 0.44 -0.75
C ALA A 7 -12.14 -0.99 -0.91
N ILE A 8 -13.46 -1.13 -1.09
CA ILE A 8 -14.12 -2.42 -1.34
C ILE A 8 -13.59 -3.05 -2.63
N ASN A 9 -13.51 -2.27 -3.71
CA ASN A 9 -13.04 -2.77 -5.00
C ASN A 9 -11.58 -3.23 -4.92
N HIS A 10 -10.71 -2.49 -4.23
CA HIS A 10 -9.32 -2.89 -4.02
C HIS A 10 -9.21 -4.16 -3.17
N SER A 11 -9.96 -4.28 -2.08
CA SER A 11 -9.96 -5.47 -1.22
C SER A 11 -10.44 -6.70 -1.96
N LYS A 12 -11.51 -6.57 -2.76
CA LYS A 12 -12.02 -7.66 -3.61
C LYS A 12 -11.02 -8.06 -4.70
N ALA A 13 -10.39 -7.07 -5.35
CA ALA A 13 -9.36 -7.34 -6.35
C ALA A 13 -8.13 -8.05 -5.75
N ALA A 14 -7.82 -7.77 -4.49
CA ALA A 14 -6.74 -8.43 -3.75
C ALA A 14 -7.15 -9.82 -3.19
N GLY A 15 -8.44 -10.17 -3.19
CA GLY A 15 -8.94 -11.44 -2.67
C GLY A 15 -8.74 -11.61 -1.15
N VAL A 16 -8.70 -10.50 -0.40
CA VAL A 16 -8.51 -10.54 1.05
C VAL A 16 -9.86 -10.51 1.78
N PRO A 17 -9.98 -11.15 2.98
CA PRO A 17 -11.19 -11.09 3.78
C PRO A 17 -11.47 -9.64 4.22
N ILE A 18 -12.75 -9.29 4.28
CA ILE A 18 -13.22 -7.95 4.64
C ILE A 18 -13.94 -8.02 5.98
N ILE A 19 -13.50 -7.20 6.94
CA ILE A 19 -14.19 -6.94 8.18
C ILE A 19 -14.67 -5.49 8.17
N VAL A 20 -15.93 -5.27 8.49
CA VAL A 20 -16.56 -3.95 8.48
C VAL A 20 -16.80 -3.49 9.92
N ALA A 21 -16.11 -2.44 10.34
CA ALA A 21 -16.36 -1.78 11.62
C ALA A 21 -17.27 -0.55 11.43
N ILE A 22 -18.52 -0.64 11.86
CA ILE A 22 -19.48 0.47 11.80
C ILE A 22 -19.26 1.33 13.04
N ASN A 23 -18.57 2.46 12.88
CA ASN A 23 -18.21 3.34 13.99
C ASN A 23 -19.26 4.43 14.24
N LYS A 24 -19.21 5.00 15.44
CA LYS A 24 -20.06 6.11 15.89
C LYS A 24 -21.53 5.71 16.14
N ILE A 25 -21.75 4.51 16.61
CA ILE A 25 -23.11 4.06 17.00
C ILE A 25 -23.68 4.85 18.19
N ASP A 26 -22.83 5.58 18.92
CA ASP A 26 -23.19 6.48 20.02
C ASP A 26 -23.90 7.75 19.58
N LYS A 27 -23.91 8.07 18.29
CA LYS A 27 -24.56 9.30 17.82
C LYS A 27 -26.07 9.15 17.70
N PRO A 28 -26.84 10.16 18.12
CA PRO A 28 -28.27 10.19 17.86
C PRO A 28 -28.52 10.22 16.34
N GLY A 29 -29.27 9.24 15.85
CA GLY A 29 -29.53 9.06 14.41
C GLY A 29 -28.54 8.12 13.71
N ALA A 30 -27.66 7.45 14.43
CA ALA A 30 -26.90 6.32 13.87
C ALA A 30 -27.86 5.24 13.39
N ASN A 31 -27.66 4.76 12.17
CA ASN A 31 -28.45 3.69 11.59
C ASN A 31 -27.52 2.65 10.97
N PRO A 32 -27.05 1.66 11.76
CA PRO A 32 -26.19 0.59 11.28
C PRO A 32 -26.83 -0.24 10.17
N GLU A 33 -28.12 -0.56 10.28
CA GLU A 33 -28.84 -1.38 9.28
C GLU A 33 -28.82 -0.74 7.87
N ARG A 34 -28.97 0.59 7.80
CA ARG A 34 -28.85 1.30 6.54
C ARG A 34 -27.46 1.17 5.94
N VAL A 35 -26.41 1.26 6.75
CA VAL A 35 -25.01 1.13 6.29
C VAL A 35 -24.76 -0.29 5.80
N ILE A 36 -25.27 -1.31 6.48
CA ILE A 36 -25.18 -2.71 6.07
C ILE A 36 -25.89 -2.90 4.73
N GLY A 37 -27.09 -2.33 4.54
CA GLY A 37 -27.83 -2.40 3.29
C GLY A 37 -27.07 -1.74 2.12
N GLU A 38 -26.54 -0.53 2.32
CA GLU A 38 -25.72 0.16 1.31
C GLU A 38 -24.45 -0.63 0.93
N LEU A 39 -23.81 -1.31 1.88
CA LEU A 39 -22.64 -2.17 1.63
C LEU A 39 -23.00 -3.45 0.88
N ALA A 40 -24.17 -4.02 1.17
CA ALA A 40 -24.67 -5.19 0.46
C ALA A 40 -24.92 -4.92 -1.03
N GLU A 41 -25.37 -3.71 -1.40
CA GLU A 41 -25.49 -3.27 -2.80
C GLU A 41 -24.14 -3.27 -3.53
N HIS A 42 -23.04 -3.04 -2.81
CA HIS A 42 -21.68 -3.13 -3.33
C HIS A 42 -21.06 -4.53 -3.17
N GLY A 43 -21.89 -5.53 -2.79
CA GLY A 43 -21.51 -6.93 -2.70
C GLY A 43 -20.60 -7.25 -1.49
N VAL A 44 -20.70 -6.49 -0.41
CA VAL A 44 -20.16 -6.84 0.92
C VAL A 44 -21.34 -7.20 1.79
N MET A 45 -21.57 -8.50 1.97
CA MET A 45 -22.71 -9.02 2.72
C MET A 45 -22.24 -9.61 4.05
N SER A 46 -23.02 -9.34 5.09
CA SER A 46 -22.78 -9.91 6.42
C SER A 46 -22.99 -11.42 6.44
N THR A 47 -22.19 -12.13 7.24
CA THR A 47 -22.38 -13.55 7.56
C THR A 47 -23.78 -13.84 8.08
N ALA A 48 -24.38 -12.92 8.83
CA ALA A 48 -25.77 -13.03 9.29
C ALA A 48 -26.79 -13.07 8.13
N TRP A 49 -26.45 -12.55 6.96
CA TRP A 49 -27.27 -12.54 5.74
C TRP A 49 -26.77 -13.52 4.68
N GLY A 50 -25.89 -14.45 5.09
CA GLY A 50 -25.33 -15.49 4.21
C GLY A 50 -24.16 -15.03 3.36
N GLY A 51 -23.52 -13.92 3.70
CA GLY A 51 -22.29 -13.43 3.09
C GLY A 51 -21.03 -14.00 3.75
N ASP A 52 -19.90 -13.42 3.41
CA ASP A 52 -18.55 -13.83 3.82
C ASP A 52 -17.81 -12.73 4.64
N SER A 53 -18.48 -11.64 4.95
CA SER A 53 -17.88 -10.49 5.64
C SER A 53 -18.43 -10.33 7.05
N GLU A 54 -17.54 -10.10 8.02
CA GLU A 54 -17.94 -9.84 9.41
C GLU A 54 -18.22 -8.36 9.61
N PHE A 55 -19.29 -8.06 10.38
CA PHE A 55 -19.71 -6.71 10.72
C PHE A 55 -19.71 -6.53 12.21
N VAL A 56 -19.01 -5.50 12.70
CA VAL A 56 -18.96 -5.15 14.13
C VAL A 56 -19.36 -3.70 14.30
N GLU A 57 -20.36 -3.47 15.15
CA GLU A 57 -20.84 -2.13 15.49
C GLU A 57 -20.06 -1.60 16.67
N ILE A 58 -19.36 -0.47 16.50
CA ILE A 58 -18.44 0.07 17.52
C ILE A 58 -18.67 1.53 17.84
N SER A 59 -18.23 1.94 19.02
CA SER A 59 -17.97 3.35 19.33
C SER A 59 -16.53 3.51 19.83
N ALA A 60 -15.65 3.94 18.95
CA ALA A 60 -14.25 4.21 19.29
C ALA A 60 -14.12 5.29 20.37
N LYS A 61 -15.05 6.25 20.44
CA LYS A 61 -15.04 7.32 21.43
C LYS A 61 -15.27 6.81 22.86
N PHE A 62 -16.16 5.84 23.02
CA PHE A 62 -16.53 5.26 24.30
C PHE A 62 -15.90 3.89 24.55
N ASN A 63 -15.00 3.44 23.69
CA ASN A 63 -14.37 2.12 23.74
C ASN A 63 -15.39 0.97 23.79
N GLN A 64 -16.54 1.14 23.10
CA GLN A 64 -17.60 0.13 23.06
C GLN A 64 -17.35 -0.84 21.90
N ASN A 65 -17.42 -2.15 22.20
CA ASN A 65 -17.24 -3.28 21.26
C ASN A 65 -15.88 -3.28 20.52
N ILE A 66 -14.86 -2.61 21.07
CA ILE A 66 -13.51 -2.63 20.48
C ILE A 66 -12.86 -4.00 20.69
N ASP A 67 -13.05 -4.60 21.87
CA ASP A 67 -12.51 -5.93 22.15
C ASP A 67 -13.12 -6.99 21.23
N GLU A 68 -14.43 -6.92 20.97
CA GLU A 68 -15.14 -7.79 20.03
C GLU A 68 -14.58 -7.64 18.58
N LEU A 69 -14.29 -6.39 18.15
CA LEU A 69 -13.64 -6.15 16.87
C LEU A 69 -12.26 -6.81 16.79
N LEU A 70 -11.46 -6.69 17.84
CA LEU A 70 -10.13 -7.28 17.89
C LEU A 70 -10.20 -8.82 17.91
N GLU A 71 -11.13 -9.41 18.65
CA GLU A 71 -11.38 -10.85 18.65
C GLU A 71 -11.79 -11.33 17.24
N THR A 72 -12.66 -10.61 16.55
CA THR A 72 -13.06 -10.90 15.17
C THR A 72 -11.86 -10.87 14.22
N VAL A 73 -10.99 -9.87 14.35
CA VAL A 73 -9.76 -9.78 13.54
C VAL A 73 -8.84 -10.98 13.79
N LEU A 74 -8.65 -11.37 15.06
CA LEU A 74 -7.83 -12.53 15.42
C LEU A 74 -8.42 -13.83 14.88
N LEU A 75 -9.73 -14.02 15.00
CA LEU A 75 -10.44 -15.19 14.48
C LEU A 75 -10.29 -15.33 12.97
N VAL A 76 -10.50 -14.24 12.22
CA VAL A 76 -10.33 -14.24 10.76
C VAL A 76 -8.87 -14.51 10.37
N ALA A 77 -7.90 -13.95 11.10
CA ALA A 77 -6.48 -14.22 10.88
C ALA A 77 -6.12 -15.69 11.15
N GLU A 78 -6.70 -16.32 12.17
CA GLU A 78 -6.50 -17.73 12.49
C GLU A 78 -7.07 -18.64 11.39
N ILE A 79 -8.28 -18.36 10.90
CA ILE A 79 -8.90 -19.09 9.79
C ILE A 79 -8.04 -19.03 8.52
N GLN A 80 -7.37 -17.89 8.27
CA GLN A 80 -6.49 -17.70 7.12
C GLN A 80 -5.16 -18.47 7.24
N GLU A 81 -4.83 -19.03 8.41
CA GLU A 81 -3.56 -19.73 8.69
C GLU A 81 -2.32 -18.98 8.18
N LEU A 82 -2.26 -17.67 8.41
CA LEU A 82 -1.16 -16.82 7.94
C LEU A 82 0.17 -17.26 8.56
N LYS A 83 1.10 -17.73 7.72
CA LYS A 83 2.41 -18.23 8.15
C LYS A 83 3.53 -17.46 7.45
N ALA A 84 4.60 -17.18 8.17
CA ALA A 84 5.81 -16.58 7.62
C ALA A 84 7.05 -17.26 8.22
N ASP A 85 8.08 -17.44 7.40
CA ASP A 85 9.35 -18.00 7.85
C ASP A 85 10.30 -16.85 8.22
N PRO A 86 10.69 -16.71 9.50
CA PRO A 86 11.62 -15.68 9.93
C PRO A 86 13.08 -15.96 9.57
N THR A 87 13.42 -17.19 9.16
CA THR A 87 14.81 -17.63 8.94
C THR A 87 15.35 -17.30 7.55
N VAL A 88 14.45 -17.01 6.60
CA VAL A 88 14.82 -16.65 5.24
C VAL A 88 15.26 -15.19 5.13
N ARG A 89 15.81 -14.79 3.99
CA ARG A 89 16.13 -13.39 3.70
C ARG A 89 14.87 -12.56 3.65
N ALA A 90 14.94 -11.35 4.22
CA ALA A 90 13.77 -10.51 4.29
C ALA A 90 13.28 -10.08 2.90
N ILE A 91 11.97 -10.25 2.71
CA ILE A 91 11.22 -9.72 1.59
C ILE A 91 9.96 -9.02 2.11
N GLY A 92 9.46 -8.08 1.34
CA GLY A 92 8.23 -7.37 1.69
C GLY A 92 7.92 -6.24 0.74
N THR A 93 7.12 -5.30 1.22
CA THR A 93 6.56 -4.22 0.40
C THR A 93 6.80 -2.86 1.02
N VAL A 94 6.95 -1.84 0.18
CA VAL A 94 7.03 -0.43 0.58
C VAL A 94 5.63 0.10 0.86
N ILE A 95 5.38 0.59 2.06
CA ILE A 95 4.12 1.26 2.42
C ILE A 95 4.16 2.70 1.93
N GLU A 96 5.24 3.41 2.25
CA GLU A 96 5.46 4.79 1.85
C GLU A 96 6.94 5.09 1.69
N ALA A 97 7.26 6.09 0.89
CA ALA A 97 8.63 6.60 0.78
C ALA A 97 8.63 8.11 0.61
N ARG A 98 9.66 8.76 1.15
CA ARG A 98 9.85 10.19 1.05
C ARG A 98 11.31 10.57 1.02
N LEU A 99 11.61 11.71 0.45
CA LEU A 99 12.94 12.30 0.51
C LEU A 99 13.02 13.29 1.67
N ASP A 100 13.82 12.96 2.67
CA ASP A 100 14.06 13.81 3.85
C ASP A 100 15.33 14.63 3.62
N LYS A 101 15.28 15.94 3.91
CA LYS A 101 16.43 16.86 3.68
C LYS A 101 17.67 16.53 4.52
N GLY A 102 17.48 15.84 5.66
CA GLY A 102 18.58 15.50 6.57
C GLY A 102 19.01 14.03 6.51
N LYS A 103 18.07 13.13 6.24
CA LYS A 103 18.27 11.67 6.27
C LYS A 103 18.39 11.03 4.88
N GLY A 104 18.13 11.80 3.81
CA GLY A 104 18.06 11.28 2.44
C GLY A 104 16.77 10.52 2.16
N ALA A 105 16.83 9.48 1.36
CA ALA A 105 15.69 8.63 1.09
C ALA A 105 15.30 7.83 2.34
N VAL A 106 14.05 8.00 2.76
CA VAL A 106 13.42 7.29 3.89
C VAL A 106 12.25 6.50 3.33
N ALA A 107 12.20 5.21 3.61
CA ALA A 107 11.11 4.34 3.21
C ALA A 107 10.55 3.58 4.40
N THR A 108 9.24 3.47 4.49
CA THR A 108 8.56 2.59 5.44
C THR A 108 8.26 1.27 4.75
N LEU A 109 8.85 0.21 5.26
CA LEU A 109 8.72 -1.15 4.73
C LEU A 109 7.86 -2.00 5.65
N LEU A 110 7.05 -2.88 5.07
CA LEU A 110 6.40 -3.98 5.77
C LEU A 110 7.13 -5.27 5.44
N VAL A 111 7.77 -5.88 6.43
CA VAL A 111 8.43 -7.18 6.28
C VAL A 111 7.36 -8.25 6.20
N GLN A 112 7.32 -9.02 5.11
CA GLN A 112 6.34 -10.10 4.91
C GLN A 112 6.92 -11.48 5.25
N GLN A 113 8.17 -11.71 4.87
CA GLN A 113 8.91 -12.92 5.21
C GLN A 113 10.35 -12.58 5.57
N GLY A 114 10.99 -13.45 6.32
CA GLY A 114 12.37 -13.29 6.75
C GLY A 114 12.55 -12.24 7.84
N THR A 115 13.78 -12.05 8.26
CA THR A 115 14.14 -11.03 9.24
C THR A 115 15.09 -10.01 8.60
N LEU A 116 14.71 -8.73 8.64
CA LEU A 116 15.52 -7.64 8.14
C LEU A 116 16.49 -7.15 9.23
N HIS A 117 17.75 -6.97 8.88
CA HIS A 117 18.78 -6.47 9.78
C HIS A 117 19.35 -5.12 9.33
N VAL A 118 19.90 -4.40 10.28
CA VAL A 118 20.73 -3.22 9.96
C VAL A 118 21.97 -3.69 9.23
N GLN A 119 22.37 -2.94 8.20
CA GLN A 119 23.45 -3.21 7.25
C GLN A 119 23.14 -4.22 6.14
N ASP A 120 21.94 -4.79 6.10
CA ASP A 120 21.54 -5.64 4.97
C ASP A 120 21.57 -4.87 3.66
N PRO A 121 22.15 -5.46 2.60
CA PRO A 121 22.04 -4.92 1.24
C PRO A 121 20.63 -5.24 0.69
N ILE A 122 19.90 -4.23 0.27
CA ILE A 122 18.53 -4.37 -0.21
C ILE A 122 18.34 -3.76 -1.60
N VAL A 123 17.44 -4.35 -2.35
CA VAL A 123 16.86 -3.78 -3.56
C VAL A 123 15.39 -3.50 -3.30
N VAL A 124 14.94 -2.30 -3.61
CA VAL A 124 13.58 -1.84 -3.40
C VAL A 124 13.07 -1.26 -4.72
N GLY A 125 12.11 -1.95 -5.37
CA GLY A 125 11.67 -1.53 -6.69
C GLY A 125 12.83 -1.39 -7.68
N ASN A 126 13.07 -0.18 -8.14
CA ASN A 126 14.14 0.18 -9.08
C ASN A 126 15.39 0.78 -8.41
N THR A 127 15.38 0.92 -7.09
CA THR A 127 16.49 1.47 -6.31
C THR A 127 17.16 0.38 -5.46
N PHE A 128 18.34 0.66 -5.00
CA PHE A 128 19.09 -0.22 -4.11
C PHE A 128 19.78 0.60 -3.02
N GLY A 129 20.26 -0.08 -2.01
CA GLY A 129 21.00 0.55 -0.94
C GLY A 129 21.37 -0.44 0.17
N ARG A 130 21.88 0.11 1.25
CA ARG A 130 22.18 -0.63 2.48
C ARG A 130 21.39 -0.01 3.63
N VAL A 131 20.73 -0.84 4.42
CA VAL A 131 19.97 -0.39 5.59
C VAL A 131 20.92 0.27 6.60
N ARG A 132 20.94 1.58 6.71
CA ARG A 132 21.80 2.30 7.66
C ARG A 132 21.21 2.36 9.05
N ALA A 133 19.91 2.57 9.14
CA ALA A 133 19.17 2.60 10.39
C ALA A 133 17.73 2.17 10.16
N MET A 134 17.17 1.49 11.16
CA MET A 134 15.76 1.12 11.21
C MET A 134 15.12 1.74 12.44
N THR A 135 13.91 2.23 12.28
CA THR A 135 13.06 2.73 13.37
C THR A 135 11.69 2.09 13.31
N ASN A 136 11.16 1.71 14.47
CA ASN A 136 9.81 1.18 14.57
C ASN A 136 8.75 2.30 14.54
N ASP A 137 7.48 1.93 14.64
CA ASP A 137 6.31 2.81 14.72
C ASP A 137 6.38 3.82 15.88
N LEU A 138 7.02 3.46 16.99
CA LEU A 138 7.26 4.34 18.15
C LEU A 138 8.46 5.29 17.99
N GLY A 139 9.12 5.29 16.82
CA GLY A 139 10.32 6.10 16.56
C GLY A 139 11.59 5.61 17.24
N ARG A 140 11.59 4.41 17.84
CA ARG A 140 12.77 3.81 18.48
C ARG A 140 13.63 3.09 17.45
N ARG A 141 14.95 3.22 17.58
CA ARG A 141 15.89 2.47 16.74
C ARG A 141 15.86 1.00 17.09
N ILE A 142 15.74 0.15 16.07
CA ILE A 142 15.79 -1.29 16.19
C ILE A 142 16.90 -1.86 15.29
N LYS A 143 17.42 -3.02 15.64
CA LYS A 143 18.49 -3.72 14.89
C LYS A 143 17.92 -4.78 13.96
N THR A 144 16.79 -5.35 14.31
CA THR A 144 16.13 -6.46 13.59
C THR A 144 14.64 -6.20 13.47
N ALA A 145 14.06 -6.60 12.36
CA ALA A 145 12.62 -6.55 12.11
C ALA A 145 12.15 -7.91 11.61
N ALA A 146 11.31 -8.55 12.40
CA ALA A 146 10.68 -9.84 12.10
C ALA A 146 9.54 -9.70 11.08
N PRO A 147 8.99 -10.79 10.54
CA PRO A 147 7.78 -10.75 9.71
C PRO A 147 6.63 -9.97 10.36
N SER A 148 5.79 -9.35 9.55
CA SER A 148 4.65 -8.51 9.94
C SER A 148 5.03 -7.23 10.71
N THR A 149 6.31 -6.85 10.72
CA THR A 149 6.78 -5.64 11.41
C THR A 149 6.94 -4.48 10.42
N PRO A 150 6.23 -3.35 10.60
CA PRO A 150 6.48 -2.13 9.84
C PRO A 150 7.74 -1.44 10.37
N VAL A 151 8.63 -1.05 9.47
CA VAL A 151 9.88 -0.37 9.83
C VAL A 151 10.19 0.77 8.87
N SER A 152 10.58 1.90 9.42
CA SER A 152 11.12 3.00 8.64
C SER A 152 12.64 2.84 8.51
N ILE A 153 13.14 2.80 7.27
CA ILE A 153 14.55 2.61 6.97
C ILE A 153 15.17 3.84 6.32
N THR A 154 16.48 3.95 6.46
CA THR A 154 17.32 4.92 5.75
C THR A 154 18.48 4.21 5.07
N GLY A 155 19.04 4.81 4.03
CA GLY A 155 20.23 4.29 3.35
C GLY A 155 19.99 3.82 1.92
N LEU A 156 18.81 4.08 1.36
CA LEU A 156 18.53 3.91 -0.06
C LEU A 156 19.14 5.08 -0.87
N ASN A 157 19.53 4.82 -2.11
CA ASN A 157 20.07 5.83 -3.01
C ASN A 157 18.99 6.81 -3.46
N GLU A 158 17.78 6.33 -3.73
CA GLU A 158 16.62 7.09 -4.16
C GLU A 158 15.38 6.65 -3.40
N ALA A 159 14.35 7.50 -3.35
CA ALA A 159 13.08 7.14 -2.75
C ALA A 159 12.34 6.16 -3.70
N PRO A 160 11.98 4.95 -3.24
CA PRO A 160 11.17 4.02 -4.01
C PRO A 160 9.72 4.50 -4.12
N MET A 161 8.92 3.80 -4.91
CA MET A 161 7.50 4.05 -4.99
C MET A 161 6.74 3.24 -3.93
N ALA A 162 5.62 3.78 -3.44
CA ALA A 162 4.70 3.00 -2.61
C ALA A 162 4.18 1.80 -3.41
N GLY A 163 4.10 0.64 -2.76
CA GLY A 163 3.74 -0.63 -3.41
C GLY A 163 4.91 -1.40 -4.03
N ASP A 164 6.10 -0.82 -4.11
CA ASP A 164 7.28 -1.54 -4.58
C ASP A 164 7.64 -2.69 -3.64
N HIS A 165 8.12 -3.80 -4.22
CA HIS A 165 8.65 -4.91 -3.44
C HIS A 165 10.12 -4.72 -3.13
N PHE A 166 10.52 -5.10 -1.91
CA PHE A 166 11.92 -5.17 -1.53
C PHE A 166 12.38 -6.60 -1.29
N ALA A 167 13.67 -6.82 -1.48
CA ALA A 167 14.34 -8.07 -1.17
C ALA A 167 15.77 -7.82 -0.67
N VAL A 168 16.19 -8.60 0.33
CA VAL A 168 17.58 -8.63 0.84
C VAL A 168 18.41 -9.53 -0.04
N TYR A 169 19.61 -9.06 -0.39
CA TYR A 169 20.60 -9.79 -1.17
C TYR A 169 21.79 -10.22 -0.27
N GLU A 170 22.62 -11.14 -0.76
CA GLU A 170 23.82 -11.57 -0.03
C GLU A 170 24.88 -10.47 0.03
N ASP A 171 25.11 -9.86 -1.13
CA ASP A 171 26.16 -8.88 -1.33
C ASP A 171 25.61 -7.57 -1.86
N GLU A 172 26.25 -6.47 -1.47
CA GLU A 172 25.94 -5.13 -1.98
C GLU A 172 26.15 -5.02 -3.51
N LYS A 173 27.15 -5.76 -4.04
CA LYS A 173 27.43 -5.82 -5.47
C LYS A 173 26.26 -6.48 -6.24
N ALA A 174 25.71 -7.57 -5.71
CA ALA A 174 24.56 -8.25 -6.28
C ALA A 174 23.30 -7.37 -6.20
N ALA A 175 23.08 -6.71 -5.06
CA ALA A 175 21.97 -5.77 -4.89
C ALA A 175 22.05 -4.60 -5.87
N ARG A 176 23.23 -4.01 -6.03
CA ARG A 176 23.46 -2.92 -6.99
C ARG A 176 23.19 -3.37 -8.43
N ALA A 177 23.75 -4.49 -8.86
CA ALA A 177 23.54 -5.02 -10.21
C ALA A 177 22.05 -5.28 -10.50
N ALA A 178 21.34 -5.90 -9.55
CA ALA A 178 19.90 -6.15 -9.67
C ALA A 178 19.07 -4.85 -9.72
N GLY A 179 19.41 -3.86 -8.89
CA GLY A 179 18.74 -2.56 -8.89
C GLY A 179 18.95 -1.80 -10.21
N GLU A 180 20.19 -1.73 -10.71
CA GLU A 180 20.52 -1.09 -11.97
C GLU A 180 19.84 -1.79 -13.17
N GLU A 181 19.74 -3.12 -13.16
CA GLU A 181 19.03 -3.88 -14.19
C GLU A 181 17.53 -3.58 -14.19
N ARG A 182 16.90 -3.56 -13.01
CA ARG A 182 15.48 -3.19 -12.86
C ARG A 182 15.21 -1.77 -13.32
N ALA A 183 16.06 -0.82 -12.94
CA ALA A 183 15.97 0.57 -13.40
C ALA A 183 16.07 0.70 -14.93
N LYS A 184 17.01 -0.01 -15.56
CA LYS A 184 17.13 -0.05 -17.03
C LYS A 184 15.88 -0.62 -17.70
N ARG A 185 15.33 -1.72 -17.17
CA ARG A 185 14.09 -2.33 -17.69
C ARG A 185 12.89 -1.40 -17.56
N ALA A 186 12.76 -0.71 -16.42
CA ALA A 186 11.69 0.27 -16.20
C ALA A 186 11.79 1.44 -17.19
N LEU A 187 13.00 1.97 -17.41
CA LEU A 187 13.26 3.05 -18.37
C LEU A 187 12.94 2.63 -19.82
N MET A 188 13.32 1.41 -20.19
CA MET A 188 12.98 0.87 -21.52
C MET A 188 11.47 0.71 -21.71
N LYS A 189 10.77 0.21 -20.68
CA LYS A 189 9.31 0.06 -20.70
C LYS A 189 8.61 1.42 -20.83
N GLN A 190 9.08 2.42 -20.10
CA GLN A 190 8.58 3.79 -20.20
C GLN A 190 8.80 4.40 -21.58
N ARG A 191 9.99 4.22 -22.19
CA ARG A 191 10.29 4.67 -23.55
C ARG A 191 9.40 3.99 -24.58
N GLN A 192 9.12 2.69 -24.46
CA GLN A 192 8.22 1.97 -25.37
C GLN A 192 6.78 2.45 -25.26
N GLN A 193 6.33 2.87 -24.06
CA GLN A 193 4.99 3.44 -23.88
C GLN A 193 4.87 4.85 -24.49
N THR A 194 5.91 5.68 -24.38
CA THR A 194 5.95 7.01 -25.01
C THR A 194 6.12 6.96 -26.53
N HIS A 195 6.74 5.92 -27.08
CA HIS A 195 6.88 5.76 -28.54
C HIS A 195 5.62 5.22 -29.25
N ARG A 196 4.55 4.87 -28.52
CA ARG A 196 3.27 4.44 -29.09
C ARG A 196 2.33 5.59 -29.47
N VAL A 197 2.82 6.82 -29.55
CA VAL A 197 2.12 7.89 -30.28
C VAL A 197 2.33 7.61 -31.76
N SER A 198 1.44 6.82 -32.37
CA SER A 198 1.44 6.60 -33.80
C SER A 198 1.09 7.91 -34.50
N LEU A 199 1.53 8.09 -35.75
CA LEU A 199 1.17 9.25 -36.57
C LEU A 199 -0.36 9.49 -36.66
N ASP A 200 -1.16 8.43 -36.52
CA ASP A 200 -2.63 8.50 -36.50
C ASP A 200 -3.17 9.21 -35.25
N ASN A 201 -2.51 9.07 -34.08
CA ASN A 201 -2.92 9.77 -32.86
C ASN A 201 -2.33 11.20 -32.76
N LEU A 202 -1.39 11.57 -33.62
CA LEU A 202 -0.82 12.91 -33.63
C LEU A 202 -1.87 13.97 -34.00
N PHE A 203 -2.76 13.65 -34.93
CA PHE A 203 -3.84 14.55 -35.37
C PHE A 203 -4.88 14.75 -34.27
N ASP A 204 -5.27 13.70 -33.53
CA ASP A 204 -6.21 13.79 -32.42
C ASP A 204 -5.62 14.58 -31.24
N THR A 205 -4.33 14.41 -30.97
CA THR A 205 -3.62 15.16 -29.92
C THR A 205 -3.43 16.63 -30.32
N CYS A 206 -3.18 16.95 -31.58
CA CYS A 206 -3.11 18.32 -32.06
C CYS A 206 -4.46 19.05 -31.98
N LEU A 207 -5.58 18.37 -32.24
CA LEU A 207 -6.92 18.95 -32.14
C LEU A 207 -7.29 19.33 -30.70
N LEU A 208 -6.79 18.59 -29.71
CA LEU A 208 -6.99 18.92 -28.29
C LEU A 208 -6.26 20.19 -27.85
N TYR A 209 -5.13 20.54 -28.50
CA TYR A 209 -4.37 21.76 -28.20
C TYR A 209 -4.83 22.99 -29.01
N THR A 210 -5.68 22.84 -30.02
CA THR A 210 -6.21 23.93 -30.85
C THR A 210 -7.61 24.41 -30.41
N SER A 211 -8.14 23.91 -29.31
CA SER A 211 -9.37 24.45 -28.74
C SER A 211 -9.10 25.86 -28.22
N PRO A 212 -9.85 26.89 -28.66
CA PRO A 212 -9.61 28.26 -28.26
C PRO A 212 -9.76 28.44 -26.77
N SER A 213 -8.80 29.13 -26.17
CA SER A 213 -8.82 29.44 -24.73
C SER A 213 -10.10 30.21 -24.38
N PRO A 214 -10.69 30.00 -23.20
CA PRO A 214 -11.84 30.79 -22.73
C PRO A 214 -11.60 32.31 -22.70
N ARG A 215 -10.35 32.75 -22.85
CA ARG A 215 -10.00 34.20 -22.99
C ARG A 215 -10.23 34.76 -24.38
N ASP A 216 -10.20 33.93 -25.41
CA ASP A 216 -10.38 34.39 -26.81
C ASP A 216 -11.85 34.57 -27.19
N MET A 217 -12.79 33.98 -26.47
CA MET A 217 -14.22 34.12 -26.69
C MET A 217 -14.83 35.42 -26.11
N ARG A 218 -14.06 36.31 -25.49
CA ARG A 218 -14.55 37.60 -24.95
C ARG A 218 -14.25 38.81 -25.83
N ARG A 219 -13.84 38.63 -27.07
CA ARG A 219 -13.52 39.71 -28.02
C ARG A 219 -14.25 39.58 -29.38
N SER A 220 -15.51 39.21 -29.35
CA SER A 220 -16.39 39.38 -30.51
C SER A 220 -17.78 39.85 -29.99
#